data_3b57ba1ece3b4a243f64e31a302c35f5
#
_entry.id   3b57ba1ece3b4a243f64e31a302c35f5
#
_cell.length_a   1.000
_cell.length_b   1.000
_cell.length_c   1.000
_cell.angle_alpha   90.00
_cell.angle_beta   90.00
_cell.angle_gamma   90.00
#
_symmetry.space_group_name_H-M   'P 1'
#
loop_
_entity.id
_entity.type
_entity.pdbx_description
1 polymer ?
#
loop_
_entity_poly.entity_id
_entity_poly.type
_entity_poly.pdbx_seq_one_letter_code
_entity_poly.pdbx_strand_id
1 'polypeptide(L)' 'MAGARKGVPGTLTADDWLQAGYALLATDGMRALKIERLCQQVGATRGSFYWHFTDMDGYRSALVASWNTFLEND' A
#
# COMPACT_ATOMS: atom_id res chain seq x y z
N MET A 1 13.03 -7.84 -16.53
CA MET A 1 12.84 -8.33 -15.21
C MET A 1 11.92 -7.46 -14.42
N ALA A 2 11.00 -8.09 -13.81
CA ALA A 2 9.97 -7.38 -13.07
C ALA A 2 10.56 -6.57 -11.94
N GLY A 3 11.59 -7.04 -11.32
CA GLY A 3 12.16 -6.35 -10.17
C GLY A 3 12.76 -5.00 -10.48
N ALA A 4 13.16 -4.78 -11.71
CA ALA A 4 13.83 -3.55 -12.06
C ALA A 4 12.94 -2.33 -11.89
N ARG A 5 11.65 -2.50 -12.05
CA ARG A 5 10.75 -1.38 -12.00
C ARG A 5 10.58 -0.80 -10.60
N LYS A 6 10.93 -1.56 -9.60
CA LYS A 6 10.72 -1.13 -8.23
C LYS A 6 11.66 -0.04 -7.78
N GLY A 7 12.74 0.12 -8.46
CA GLY A 7 13.69 1.15 -8.09
C GLY A 7 13.44 2.50 -8.71
N VAL A 8 12.38 2.65 -9.47
CA VAL A 8 12.12 3.89 -10.19
C VAL A 8 11.14 4.77 -9.43
N PRO A 9 11.63 5.92 -8.91
CA PRO A 9 10.73 6.84 -8.18
C PRO A 9 9.66 7.37 -9.11
N GLY A 10 8.51 7.61 -8.56
CA GLY A 10 7.41 8.16 -9.31
C GLY A 10 6.60 7.16 -10.10
N THR A 11 7.00 5.90 -10.10
CA THR A 11 6.24 4.87 -10.78
C THR A 11 5.41 4.02 -9.82
N LEU A 12 5.36 4.40 -8.54
CA LEU A 12 4.54 3.70 -7.58
C LEU A 12 3.07 3.86 -7.94
N THR A 13 2.36 2.77 -7.89
CA THR A 13 0.92 2.78 -8.13
C THR A 13 0.17 2.57 -6.82
N ALA A 14 -1.14 2.80 -6.85
CA ALA A 14 -1.95 2.51 -5.68
C ALA A 14 -1.78 1.06 -5.25
N ASP A 15 -1.64 0.16 -6.21
CA ASP A 15 -1.47 -1.26 -5.89
C ASP A 15 -0.19 -1.51 -5.10
N ASP A 16 0.89 -0.79 -5.41
CA ASP A 16 2.13 -0.93 -4.65
C ASP A 16 1.90 -0.59 -3.18
N TRP A 17 1.11 0.45 -2.91
CA TRP A 17 0.79 0.82 -1.56
C TRP A 17 -0.08 -0.23 -0.87
N LEU A 18 -1.02 -0.82 -1.61
CA LEU A 18 -1.88 -1.85 -1.05
C LEU A 18 -1.10 -3.10 -0.71
N GLN A 19 -0.15 -3.47 -1.56
CA GLN A 19 0.70 -4.62 -1.29
C GLN A 19 1.54 -4.40 -0.03
N ALA A 20 2.01 -3.17 0.18
CA ALA A 20 2.74 -2.84 1.39
C ALA A 20 1.86 -3.04 2.62
N GLY A 21 0.59 -2.66 2.53
CA GLY A 21 -0.34 -2.85 3.62
C GLY A 21 -0.55 -4.31 3.96
N TYR A 22 -0.69 -5.14 2.95
CA TYR A 22 -0.83 -6.58 3.19
C TYR A 22 0.39 -7.14 3.90
N ALA A 23 1.58 -6.70 3.48
CA ALA A 23 2.81 -7.18 4.12
C ALA A 23 2.86 -6.77 5.59
N LEU A 24 2.49 -5.54 5.89
CA LEU A 24 2.49 -5.06 7.28
C LEU A 24 1.47 -5.80 8.12
N LEU A 25 0.28 -6.07 7.55
CA LEU A 25 -0.73 -6.82 8.26
C LEU A 25 -0.24 -8.22 8.58
N ALA A 26 0.46 -8.83 7.66
CA ALA A 26 0.96 -10.19 7.85
C ALA A 26 1.99 -10.28 8.96
N THR A 27 2.79 -9.24 9.13
CA THR A 27 3.86 -9.27 10.11
C THR A 27 3.47 -8.68 11.46
N ASP A 28 2.77 -7.55 11.47
CA ASP A 28 2.51 -6.80 12.69
C ASP A 28 1.04 -6.54 12.98
N GLY A 29 0.16 -6.91 12.05
CA GLY A 29 -1.26 -6.72 12.25
C GLY A 29 -1.73 -5.30 11.98
N MET A 30 -2.98 -5.03 12.35
CA MET A 30 -3.62 -3.75 12.04
C MET A 30 -2.90 -2.55 12.63
N ARG A 31 -2.24 -2.73 13.77
CA ARG A 31 -1.55 -1.61 14.41
C ARG A 31 -0.39 -1.08 13.58
N ALA A 32 0.07 -1.87 12.61
CA ALA A 32 1.16 -1.45 11.75
C ALA A 32 0.69 -0.59 10.59
N LEU A 33 -0.60 -0.48 10.37
CA LEU A 33 -1.13 0.31 9.26
C LEU A 33 -1.11 1.79 9.59
N LYS A 34 0.06 2.39 9.41
CA LYS A 34 0.28 3.81 9.62
C LYS A 34 0.99 4.36 8.41
N ILE A 35 0.74 5.64 8.12
CA ILE A 35 1.35 6.27 6.95
C ILE A 35 2.87 6.12 6.98
N GLU A 36 3.48 6.34 8.13
CA GLU A 36 4.94 6.26 8.24
C GLU A 36 5.46 4.87 7.93
N ARG A 37 4.77 3.85 8.44
CA ARG A 37 5.19 2.48 8.19
C ARG A 37 5.02 2.11 6.73
N LEU A 38 3.92 2.57 6.13
CA LEU A 38 3.69 2.32 4.70
C LEU A 38 4.76 3.00 3.85
N CYS A 39 5.08 4.25 4.18
CA CYS A 39 6.10 4.96 3.44
C CYS A 39 7.45 4.24 3.51
N GLN A 40 7.79 3.73 4.69
CA GLN A 40 9.02 2.97 4.85
C GLN A 40 9.00 1.69 4.02
N GLN A 41 7.85 1.05 4.01
CA GLN A 41 7.72 -0.22 3.31
C GLN A 41 7.89 -0.07 1.79
N VAL A 42 7.36 1.00 1.23
CA VAL A 42 7.46 1.21 -0.22
C VAL A 42 8.65 2.10 -0.61
N GLY A 43 9.28 2.73 0.38
CA GLY A 43 10.41 3.62 0.09
C GLY A 43 9.97 4.95 -0.50
N ALA A 44 8.90 5.52 0.00
CA ALA A 44 8.35 6.76 -0.55
C ALA A 44 8.06 7.76 0.56
N THR A 45 7.64 8.96 0.17
CA THR A 45 7.31 10.03 1.10
C THR A 45 5.83 10.07 1.39
N ARG A 46 5.46 10.83 2.42
CA ARG A 46 4.05 11.03 2.74
C ARG A 46 3.32 11.73 1.59
N GLY A 47 3.98 12.63 0.90
CA GLY A 47 3.37 13.28 -0.25
C GLY A 47 2.91 12.29 -1.29
N SER A 48 3.72 11.27 -1.52
CA SER A 48 3.37 10.22 -2.45
C SER A 48 2.13 9.45 -1.97
N PHE A 49 2.05 9.21 -0.67
CA PHE A 49 0.88 8.56 -0.10
C PHE A 49 -0.39 9.38 -0.39
N TYR A 50 -0.33 10.69 -0.09
CA TYR A 50 -1.50 11.55 -0.26
C TYR A 50 -1.86 11.77 -1.72
N TRP A 51 -0.93 11.51 -2.61
CA TRP A 51 -1.23 11.53 -4.03
C TRP A 51 -2.22 10.45 -4.40
N HIS A 52 -2.15 9.31 -3.74
CA HIS A 52 -3.00 8.15 -4.04
C HIS A 52 -4.21 8.04 -3.14
N PHE A 53 -4.09 8.47 -1.90
CA PHE A 53 -5.14 8.29 -0.90
C PHE A 53 -5.31 9.57 -0.10
N THR A 54 -6.57 9.91 0.18
CA THR A 54 -6.86 11.15 0.90
C THR A 54 -6.36 11.08 2.33
N ASP A 55 -6.57 9.95 2.98
CA ASP A 55 -6.15 9.74 4.37
C ASP A 55 -6.11 8.25 4.65
N MET A 56 -5.84 7.90 5.90
CA MET A 56 -5.76 6.49 6.27
C MET A 56 -7.10 5.78 6.16
N ASP A 57 -8.19 6.49 6.41
CA ASP A 57 -9.51 5.86 6.26
C ASP A 57 -9.76 5.50 4.80
N GLY A 58 -9.39 6.38 3.88
CA GLY A 58 -9.51 6.08 2.46
C GLY A 58 -8.61 4.91 2.07
N TYR A 59 -7.41 4.88 2.63
CA TYR A 59 -6.50 3.79 2.36
C TYR A 59 -7.07 2.45 2.86
N ARG A 60 -7.58 2.44 4.08
CA ARG A 60 -8.15 1.21 4.64
C ARG A 60 -9.33 0.73 3.82
N SER A 61 -10.17 1.66 3.38
CA SER A 61 -11.30 1.31 2.54
C SER A 61 -10.84 0.67 1.24
N ALA A 62 -9.81 1.24 0.62
CA ALA A 62 -9.27 0.69 -0.61
C ALA A 62 -8.66 -0.69 -0.38
N LEU A 63 -8.01 -0.86 0.76
CA LEU A 63 -7.39 -2.13 1.11
C LEU A 63 -8.45 -3.22 1.26
N VAL A 64 -9.53 -2.91 1.96
CA VAL A 64 -10.61 -3.87 2.16
C VAL A 64 -11.29 -4.20 0.84
N ALA A 65 -11.53 -3.18 0.01
CA ALA A 65 -12.14 -3.40 -1.29
C ALA A 65 -11.26 -4.28 -2.17
N SER A 66 -9.97 -4.04 -2.13
CA SER A 66 -9.01 -4.84 -2.90
C SER A 66 -9.01 -6.29 -2.42
N TRP A 67 -9.06 -6.49 -1.11
CA TRP A 67 -9.10 -7.81 -0.53
C TRP A 67 -10.35 -8.57 -0.93
N ASN A 68 -11.50 -7.89 -0.87
CA ASN A 68 -12.77 -8.51 -1.26
C ASN A 68 -12.77 -8.90 -2.72
N THR A 69 -12.20 -8.06 -3.58
CA THR A 69 -12.12 -8.37 -5.00
C THR A 69 -11.24 -9.61 -5.21
N PHE A 70 -10.14 -9.68 -4.47
CA PHE A 70 -9.24 -10.83 -4.56
C PHE A 70 -9.98 -12.11 -4.18
N LEU A 71 -10.74 -12.08 -3.10
CA LEU A 71 -11.49 -13.25 -2.66
C LEU A 71 -12.56 -13.67 -3.65
N GLU A 72 -13.23 -12.69 -4.24
CA GLU A 72 -14.31 -12.99 -5.20
C GLU A 72 -13.76 -13.60 -6.48
N ASN A 73 -12.59 -13.18 -6.89
CA ASN A 73 -12.00 -13.70 -8.12
C ASN A 73 -11.42 -15.09 -7.95
N ASP A 74 -11.28 -15.52 -6.74
CA ASP A 74 -10.74 -16.82 -6.46
C ASP A 74 -11.85 -17.87 -6.46
#